data_b43f65783adfea3a1a61347f6231a33a
#
_entry.id   b43f65783adfea3a1a61347f6231a33a
#
_cell.length_a   1.000
_cell.length_b   1.000
_cell.length_c   1.000
_cell.angle_alpha   90.00
_cell.angle_beta   90.00
_cell.angle_gamma   90.00
#
_symmetry.space_group_name_H-M   'P 1'
#
loop_
_entity.id
_entity.type
_entity.pdbx_description
1 polymer ?
#
loop_
_entity_poly.entity_id
_entity_poly.type
_entity_poly.pdbx_seq_one_letter_code
_entity_poly.pdbx_strand_id
1 'polypeptide(L)'
;MKLDIEEFKNKYQLTPEQLKKTKMTAEDIEIAQNILLAIEDMFLENIADWSLEESFFLYDEKEDLIYRFFQFSKGLSKSYLVINSEPQIELISNEFDNKLLLHISNILIDFVISCVRS
;
A
#
# COMPACT_ATOMS: atom_id res chain seq x y z
N MET A 1 -0.04 20.18 0.76
CA MET A 1 1.36 19.89 0.44
C MET A 1 1.45 18.75 -0.57
N LYS A 2 2.19 18.95 -1.61
CA LYS A 2 2.29 17.97 -2.69
C LYS A 2 3.37 16.95 -2.33
N LEU A 3 3.02 15.66 -2.44
CA LEU A 3 3.96 14.57 -2.18
C LEU A 3 5.00 14.46 -3.30
N ASP A 4 6.28 14.52 -2.95
CA ASP A 4 7.35 14.24 -3.88
C ASP A 4 7.62 12.73 -3.86
N ILE A 5 7.11 12.04 -4.87
CA ILE A 5 7.15 10.56 -4.94
C ILE A 5 8.58 10.05 -5.03
N GLU A 6 9.44 10.70 -5.81
CA GLU A 6 10.83 10.27 -5.98
C GLU A 6 11.61 10.37 -4.67
N GLU A 7 11.44 11.48 -3.95
CA GLU A 7 12.07 11.67 -2.66
C GLU A 7 11.54 10.64 -1.64
N PHE A 8 10.23 10.44 -1.62
CA PHE A 8 9.58 9.48 -0.74
C PHE A 8 10.06 8.05 -1.03
N LYS A 9 10.14 7.68 -2.30
CA LYS A 9 10.61 6.37 -2.74
C LYS A 9 12.07 6.15 -2.33
N ASN A 10 12.93 7.14 -2.57
CA ASN A 10 14.35 7.05 -2.22
C ASN A 10 14.57 6.88 -0.73
N LYS A 11 13.72 7.52 0.09
CA LYS A 11 13.84 7.50 1.54
C LYS A 11 13.32 6.19 2.16
N TYR A 12 12.23 5.64 1.63
CA TYR A 12 11.50 4.56 2.30
C TYR A 12 11.42 3.25 1.51
N GLN A 13 11.81 3.22 0.24
CA GLN A 13 11.71 2.01 -0.55
C GLN A 13 12.46 0.84 0.11
N LEU A 14 11.79 -0.32 0.15
CA LEU A 14 12.40 -1.52 0.70
C LEU A 14 13.58 -1.99 -0.17
N THR A 15 14.75 -2.04 0.42
CA THR A 15 15.99 -2.49 -0.24
C THR A 15 16.57 -3.69 0.48
N PRO A 16 17.44 -4.48 -0.17
CA PRO A 16 18.12 -5.60 0.51
C PRO A 16 18.88 -5.18 1.77
N GLU A 17 19.42 -3.96 1.78
CA GLU A 17 20.13 -3.43 2.94
C GLU A 17 19.22 -3.19 4.13
N GLN A 18 18.00 -2.71 3.86
CA GLN A 18 17.00 -2.50 4.90
C GLN A 18 16.51 -3.84 5.45
N LEU A 19 16.38 -4.85 4.61
CA LEU A 19 15.98 -6.18 5.04
C LEU A 19 16.97 -6.81 6.02
N LYS A 20 18.23 -6.39 6.00
CA LYS A 20 19.21 -6.86 6.99
C LYS A 20 19.00 -6.28 8.37
N LYS A 21 18.28 -5.16 8.47
CA LYS A 21 18.02 -4.46 9.73
C LYS A 21 16.76 -4.93 10.45
N THR A 22 15.88 -5.61 9.72
CA THR A 22 14.61 -6.05 10.29
C THR A 22 14.80 -7.21 11.27
N LYS A 23 13.96 -7.24 12.30
CA LYS A 23 13.88 -8.35 13.24
C LYS A 23 12.84 -9.38 12.81
N MET A 24 12.11 -9.11 11.74
CA MET A 24 11.15 -10.06 11.18
C MET A 24 11.87 -11.27 10.59
N THR A 25 11.25 -12.43 10.70
CA THR A 25 11.76 -13.63 10.02
C THR A 25 11.51 -13.52 8.50
N ALA A 26 12.23 -14.33 7.72
CA ALA A 26 12.02 -14.39 6.28
C ALA A 26 10.57 -14.77 5.95
N GLU A 27 9.97 -15.67 6.74
CA GLU A 27 8.58 -16.07 6.58
C GLU A 27 7.63 -14.90 6.83
N ASP A 28 7.85 -14.12 7.90
CA ASP A 28 7.02 -12.96 8.23
C ASP A 28 7.07 -11.89 7.13
N ILE A 29 8.26 -11.67 6.57
CA ILE A 29 8.44 -10.73 5.46
C ILE A 29 7.65 -11.19 4.24
N GLU A 30 7.75 -12.48 3.91
CA GLU A 30 7.04 -13.05 2.77
C GLU A 30 5.52 -12.95 2.95
N ILE A 31 5.02 -13.26 4.15
CA ILE A 31 3.59 -13.15 4.47
C ILE A 31 3.11 -11.71 4.29
N ALA A 32 3.85 -10.75 4.84
CA ALA A 32 3.50 -9.33 4.73
C ALA A 32 3.45 -8.88 3.26
N GLN A 33 4.44 -9.26 2.47
CA GLN A 33 4.50 -8.92 1.05
C GLN A 33 3.35 -9.57 0.28
N ASN A 34 3.03 -10.82 0.56
CA ASN A 34 1.95 -11.54 -0.11
C ASN A 34 0.59 -10.93 0.19
N ILE A 35 0.35 -10.50 1.44
CA ILE A 35 -0.88 -9.81 1.82
C ILE A 35 -1.03 -8.52 1.00
N LEU A 36 0.03 -7.72 0.93
CA LEU A 36 0.00 -6.45 0.21
C LEU A 36 -0.17 -6.62 -1.31
N LEU A 37 0.42 -7.67 -1.88
CA LEU A 37 0.24 -7.99 -3.29
C LEU A 37 -1.18 -8.49 -3.58
N ALA A 38 -1.78 -9.26 -2.68
CA ALA A 38 -3.16 -9.71 -2.81
C ALA A 38 -4.13 -8.52 -2.79
N ILE A 39 -3.87 -7.54 -1.92
CA ILE A 39 -4.65 -6.30 -1.88
C ILE A 39 -4.51 -5.54 -3.20
N GLU A 40 -3.30 -5.44 -3.73
CA GLU A 40 -3.06 -4.79 -5.03
C GLU A 40 -3.87 -5.45 -6.14
N ASP A 41 -3.90 -6.77 -6.18
CA ASP A 41 -4.69 -7.50 -7.18
C ASP A 41 -6.18 -7.17 -7.07
N MET A 42 -6.70 -7.05 -5.86
CA MET A 42 -8.09 -6.64 -5.64
C MET A 42 -8.34 -5.21 -6.13
N PHE A 43 -7.40 -4.30 -5.92
CA PHE A 43 -7.50 -2.95 -6.46
C PHE A 43 -7.56 -2.96 -7.98
N LEU A 44 -6.66 -3.70 -8.63
CA LEU A 44 -6.60 -3.79 -10.09
C LEU A 44 -7.90 -4.29 -10.70
N GLU A 45 -8.62 -5.17 -10.01
CA GLU A 45 -9.88 -5.72 -10.47
C GLU A 45 -11.09 -4.82 -10.20
N ASN A 46 -11.01 -3.92 -9.22
CA ASN A 46 -12.19 -3.25 -8.66
C ASN A 46 -12.16 -1.73 -8.64
N ILE A 47 -11.14 -1.07 -9.13
CA ILE A 47 -11.03 0.40 -9.04
C ILE A 47 -11.71 1.15 -10.19
N ALA A 48 -12.41 0.43 -11.07
CA ALA A 48 -13.25 1.00 -12.14
C ALA A 48 -12.50 2.00 -13.04
N ASP A 49 -12.85 3.28 -12.96
CA ASP A 49 -12.30 4.34 -13.82
C ASP A 49 -10.88 4.78 -13.45
N TRP A 50 -10.39 4.32 -12.32
CA TRP A 50 -9.05 4.66 -11.86
C TRP A 50 -8.03 3.64 -12.34
N SER A 51 -6.81 4.10 -12.56
CA SER A 51 -5.68 3.24 -12.92
C SER A 51 -4.66 3.23 -11.79
N LEU A 52 -4.07 2.07 -11.52
CA LEU A 52 -2.94 1.98 -10.61
C LEU A 52 -1.67 2.27 -11.41
N GLU A 53 -1.08 3.44 -11.19
CA GLU A 53 0.05 3.93 -11.98
C GLU A 53 1.39 3.41 -11.47
N GLU A 54 1.54 3.37 -10.16
CA GLU A 54 2.78 2.94 -9.54
C GLU A 54 2.49 2.32 -8.18
N SER A 55 3.28 1.31 -7.82
CA SER A 55 3.26 0.71 -6.49
C SER A 55 4.64 0.17 -6.18
N PHE A 56 5.02 0.22 -4.92
CA PHE A 56 6.28 -0.34 -4.46
C PHE A 56 6.24 -0.60 -2.96
N PHE A 57 7.08 -1.51 -2.50
CA PHE A 57 7.19 -1.81 -1.08
C PHE A 57 8.01 -0.75 -0.37
N LEU A 58 7.58 -0.44 0.86
CA LEU A 58 8.26 0.46 1.77
C LEU A 58 8.66 -0.29 3.04
N TYR A 59 9.71 0.16 3.68
CA TYR A 59 10.11 -0.34 4.98
C TYR A 59 10.25 0.81 5.96
N ASP A 60 9.57 0.71 7.09
CA ASP A 60 9.71 1.63 8.20
C ASP A 60 10.61 0.99 9.25
N GLU A 61 11.84 1.49 9.35
CA GLU A 61 12.84 0.99 10.28
C GLU A 61 12.42 1.21 11.74
N LYS A 62 11.73 2.31 12.01
CA LYS A 62 11.31 2.68 13.36
C LYS A 62 10.26 1.71 13.93
N GLU A 63 9.26 1.37 13.11
CA GLU A 63 8.18 0.47 13.49
C GLU A 63 8.50 -0.99 13.14
N ASP A 64 9.55 -1.22 12.35
CA ASP A 64 9.92 -2.52 11.80
C ASP A 64 8.75 -3.18 11.07
N LEU A 65 8.13 -2.43 10.15
CA LEU A 65 6.98 -2.88 9.38
C LEU A 65 7.19 -2.67 7.89
N ILE A 66 6.54 -3.52 7.10
CA ILE A 66 6.52 -3.41 5.65
C ILE A 66 5.18 -2.79 5.24
N TYR A 67 5.25 -1.82 4.34
CA TYR A 67 4.11 -1.14 3.75
C TYR A 67 4.18 -1.25 2.23
N ARG A 68 3.07 -0.89 1.57
CA ARG A 68 3.09 -0.72 0.13
C ARG A 68 2.47 0.62 -0.23
N PHE A 69 3.15 1.33 -1.12
CA PHE A 69 2.70 2.59 -1.68
C PHE A 69 1.90 2.33 -2.95
N PHE A 70 0.81 3.07 -3.12
CA PHE A 70 -0.03 3.00 -4.31
C PHE A 70 -0.28 4.40 -4.85
N GLN A 71 -0.11 4.56 -6.15
CA GLN A 71 -0.49 5.78 -6.85
C GLN A 71 -1.61 5.46 -7.83
N PHE A 72 -2.78 6.05 -7.60
CA PHE A 72 -3.93 5.92 -8.48
C PHE A 72 -4.05 7.17 -9.35
N SER A 73 -4.49 6.99 -10.60
CA SER A 73 -4.73 8.12 -11.48
C SER A 73 -6.05 7.97 -12.22
N LYS A 74 -6.67 9.12 -12.53
CA LYS A 74 -7.87 9.24 -13.35
C LYS A 74 -7.76 10.57 -14.09
N GLY A 75 -7.38 10.50 -15.38
CA GLY A 75 -7.05 11.71 -16.13
C GLY A 75 -5.87 12.42 -15.48
N LEU A 76 -6.06 13.68 -15.10
CA LEU A 76 -5.03 14.47 -14.42
C LEU A 76 -5.08 14.35 -12.89
N SER A 77 -6.10 13.68 -12.37
CA SER A 77 -6.24 13.48 -10.93
C SER A 77 -5.33 12.37 -10.45
N LYS A 78 -4.66 12.58 -9.33
CA LYS A 78 -3.78 11.59 -8.72
C LYS A 78 -4.09 11.46 -7.23
N SER A 79 -4.08 10.22 -6.75
CA SER A 79 -4.33 9.92 -5.34
C SER A 79 -3.27 8.94 -4.84
N TYR A 80 -2.73 9.23 -3.67
CA TYR A 80 -1.62 8.45 -3.08
C TYR A 80 -2.04 7.83 -1.76
N LEU A 81 -1.61 6.60 -1.53
CA LEU A 81 -2.02 5.81 -0.39
C LEU A 81 -0.89 4.90 0.06
N VAL A 82 -0.74 4.73 1.37
CA VAL A 82 0.19 3.76 1.95
C VAL A 82 -0.60 2.83 2.87
N ILE A 83 -0.42 1.53 2.69
CA ILE A 83 -1.10 0.49 3.46
C ILE A 83 -0.07 -0.42 4.10
N ASN A 84 -0.31 -0.81 5.37
CA ASN A 84 0.49 -1.83 6.03
C ASN A 84 -0.14 -3.21 5.84
N SER A 85 0.52 -4.25 6.34
CA SER A 85 0.06 -5.64 6.16
C SER A 85 -1.02 -6.10 7.15
N GLU A 86 -1.55 -5.20 8.02
CA GLU A 86 -2.58 -5.57 9.00
C GLU A 86 -4.01 -5.70 8.48
N PRO A 87 -4.50 -5.21 7.34
CA PRO A 87 -4.16 -4.07 6.50
C PRO A 87 -4.81 -2.77 7.01
N GLN A 88 -4.03 -1.73 7.14
CA GLN A 88 -4.49 -0.42 7.60
C GLN A 88 -3.93 0.66 6.71
N ILE A 89 -4.74 1.69 6.46
CA ILE A 89 -4.30 2.87 5.72
C ILE A 89 -3.51 3.77 6.69
N GLU A 90 -2.25 4.03 6.35
CA GLU A 90 -1.35 4.82 7.21
C GLU A 90 -1.10 6.23 6.71
N LEU A 91 -1.12 6.44 5.41
CA LEU A 91 -0.89 7.74 4.82
C LEU A 91 -1.80 7.96 3.62
N ILE A 92 -2.47 9.10 3.59
CA ILE A 92 -3.29 9.53 2.47
C ILE A 92 -2.89 10.95 2.12
N SER A 93 -2.77 11.25 0.81
CA SER A 93 -2.56 12.63 0.37
C SER A 93 -3.81 13.47 0.66
N ASN A 94 -3.62 14.78 0.87
CA ASN A 94 -4.72 15.69 1.15
C ASN A 94 -5.73 15.82 -0.02
N GLU A 95 -5.31 15.41 -1.21
CA GLU A 95 -6.10 15.51 -2.43
C GLU A 95 -6.74 14.18 -2.83
N PHE A 96 -6.80 13.22 -1.92
CA PHE A 96 -7.35 11.89 -2.21
C PHE A 96 -8.85 12.00 -2.52
N ASP A 97 -9.27 11.39 -3.63
CA ASP A 97 -10.67 11.40 -4.04
C ASP A 97 -11.51 10.60 -3.04
N ASN A 98 -12.59 11.24 -2.52
CA ASN A 98 -13.41 10.64 -1.47
C ASN A 98 -14.19 9.41 -1.93
N LYS A 99 -14.61 9.37 -3.19
CA LYS A 99 -15.32 8.20 -3.72
C LYS A 99 -14.36 7.03 -3.88
N LEU A 100 -13.15 7.30 -4.36
CA LEU A 100 -12.11 6.27 -4.46
C LEU A 100 -11.75 5.77 -3.07
N LEU A 101 -11.60 6.66 -2.09
CA LEU A 101 -11.27 6.27 -0.74
C LEU A 101 -12.33 5.33 -0.13
N LEU A 102 -13.60 5.67 -0.32
CA LEU A 102 -14.69 4.82 0.15
C LEU A 102 -14.65 3.46 -0.52
N HIS A 103 -14.40 3.43 -1.82
CA HIS A 103 -14.32 2.19 -2.58
C HIS A 103 -13.15 1.33 -2.11
N ILE A 104 -11.97 1.92 -1.92
CA ILE A 104 -10.79 1.24 -1.39
C ILE A 104 -11.06 0.70 0.01
N SER A 105 -11.70 1.48 0.86
CA SER A 105 -12.05 1.06 2.22
C SER A 105 -12.94 -0.18 2.20
N ASN A 106 -13.93 -0.22 1.30
CA ASN A 106 -14.81 -1.38 1.13
C ASN A 106 -14.03 -2.61 0.64
N ILE A 107 -13.10 -2.43 -0.28
CA ILE A 107 -12.23 -3.52 -0.76
C ILE A 107 -11.41 -4.09 0.40
N LEU A 108 -10.85 -3.24 1.25
CA LEU A 108 -10.06 -3.68 2.40
C LEU A 108 -10.93 -4.42 3.42
N ILE A 109 -12.15 -3.96 3.66
CA ILE A 109 -13.09 -4.65 4.55
C ILE A 109 -13.41 -6.03 4.01
N ASP A 110 -13.70 -6.14 2.72
CA ASP A 110 -13.99 -7.42 2.08
C ASP A 110 -12.80 -8.36 2.16
N PHE A 111 -11.58 -7.84 1.99
CA PHE A 111 -10.36 -8.62 2.12
C PHE A 111 -10.23 -9.21 3.53
N VAL A 112 -10.41 -8.37 4.56
CA VAL A 112 -10.30 -8.82 5.96
C VAL A 112 -11.36 -9.87 6.30
N ILE A 113 -12.60 -9.66 5.86
CA ILE A 113 -13.67 -10.62 6.07
C ILE A 113 -13.33 -11.95 5.39
N SER A 114 -12.82 -11.91 4.18
CA SER A 114 -12.41 -13.11 3.44
C SER A 114 -11.32 -13.89 4.19
N CYS A 115 -10.33 -13.19 4.76
CA CYS A 115 -9.26 -13.82 5.54
C CYS A 115 -9.77 -14.47 6.82
N VAL A 116 -10.77 -13.88 7.48
CA VAL A 116 -11.35 -14.40 8.72
C VAL A 116 -12.18 -15.64 8.47
N ARG A 117 -12.82 -15.72 7.30
CA ARG A 117 -13.70 -16.85 6.93
C ARG A 117 -12.96 -18.06 6.37
N SER A 118 -11.72 -17.86 5.97
CA SER A 118 -10.93 -18.94 5.35
C SER A 118 -10.25 -19.87 6.37
#